data_3f292d277e857130186966c965203f1a
#
_entry.id   3f292d277e857130186966c965203f1a
#
_cell.length_a   1.000
_cell.length_b   1.000
_cell.length_c   1.000
_cell.angle_alpha   90.00
_cell.angle_beta   90.00
_cell.angle_gamma   90.00
#
_symmetry.space_group_name_H-M   'P 1'
#
loop_
_entity.id
_entity.type
_entity.pdbx_description
1 polymer ?
#
loop_
_entity_poly.entity_id
_entity_poly.type
_entity_poly.pdbx_seq_one_letter_code
_entity_poly.pdbx_strand_id
1 'polypeptide(L)'
;ETYNNGKIYPIFLPKTSAFKGHLFEPPSPGVINYGQYDAMLENGDVTGIFAGHDHINSYEIKYKGIKIVNTPGATFNAYGNEFTRGSRVITVKENNTSKFDSDVITVNRLALMNRDFAKDIDTNRFVAGFWGALGNVLLLLKRVSGIVTWIF
;
A
#
# COMPACT_ATOMS: atom_id res chain seq x y z
N GLU A 1 5.87 -6.52 11.12
CA GLU A 1 6.74 -6.39 12.31
C GLU A 1 6.16 -5.28 13.19
N THR A 2 6.00 -5.54 14.46
CA THR A 2 5.63 -4.50 15.44
C THR A 2 6.80 -4.28 16.38
N TYR A 3 7.13 -3.02 16.62
CA TYR A 3 8.16 -2.63 17.59
C TYR A 3 7.47 -2.29 18.91
N ASN A 4 7.84 -2.99 19.96
CA ASN A 4 7.42 -2.63 21.32
C ASN A 4 8.66 -2.63 22.21
N ASN A 5 8.98 -1.49 22.79
CA ASN A 5 10.15 -1.28 23.65
C ASN A 5 11.48 -1.75 23.01
N GLY A 6 11.66 -1.49 21.73
CA GLY A 6 12.85 -1.89 20.97
C GLY A 6 12.92 -3.38 20.58
N LYS A 7 11.90 -4.18 20.86
CA LYS A 7 11.82 -5.57 20.41
C LYS A 7 11.08 -5.66 19.10
N ILE A 8 11.64 -6.43 18.17
CA ILE A 8 11.00 -6.75 16.89
C ILE A 8 10.12 -7.99 17.10
N TYR A 9 8.85 -7.85 16.82
CA TYR A 9 7.92 -8.99 16.80
C TYR A 9 7.62 -9.36 15.35
N PRO A 10 7.81 -10.61 14.92
CA PRO A 10 7.43 -11.04 13.59
C PRO A 10 5.91 -10.95 13.46
N ILE A 11 5.44 -10.29 12.38
CA ILE A 11 4.03 -10.36 12.01
C ILE A 11 3.81 -11.70 11.33
N PHE A 12 3.14 -12.60 12.01
CA PHE A 12 2.57 -13.76 11.37
C PHE A 12 1.26 -13.34 10.73
N LEU A 13 1.27 -13.18 9.41
CA LEU A 13 0.01 -13.07 8.68
C LEU A 13 -0.75 -14.38 8.90
N PRO A 14 -1.97 -14.32 9.44
CA PRO A 14 -2.74 -15.54 9.62
C PRO A 14 -2.91 -16.22 8.27
N LYS A 15 -2.55 -17.49 8.16
CA LYS A 15 -2.91 -18.37 7.04
C LYS A 15 -4.42 -18.50 7.01
N THR A 16 -5.16 -17.51 6.60
CA THR A 16 -6.62 -17.60 6.68
C THR A 16 -7.25 -17.08 5.40
N SER A 17 -8.45 -17.61 5.16
CA SER A 17 -9.47 -17.07 4.26
C SER A 17 -9.77 -15.58 4.49
N ALA A 18 -9.17 -14.96 5.50
CA ALA A 18 -9.32 -13.56 5.85
C ALA A 18 -8.37 -12.60 5.09
N PHE A 19 -7.31 -13.13 4.45
CA PHE A 19 -6.39 -12.33 3.64
C PHE A 19 -6.82 -12.34 2.18
N LYS A 20 -6.94 -11.16 1.58
CA LYS A 20 -7.19 -10.97 0.15
C LYS A 20 -6.22 -9.94 -0.41
N GLY A 21 -5.71 -10.18 -1.61
CA GLY A 21 -4.88 -9.22 -2.33
C GLY A 21 -3.40 -9.57 -2.34
N HIS A 22 -2.56 -8.55 -2.38
CA HIS A 22 -1.12 -8.67 -2.63
C HIS A 22 -0.30 -7.98 -1.55
N LEU A 23 0.71 -8.68 -1.06
CA LEU A 23 1.71 -8.17 -0.12
C LEU A 23 3.09 -8.38 -0.78
N PHE A 24 3.63 -7.33 -1.38
CA PHE A 24 4.90 -7.37 -2.13
C PHE A 24 6.05 -6.70 -1.37
N GLU A 25 5.75 -5.99 -0.30
CA GLU A 25 6.74 -5.42 0.59
C GLU A 25 6.30 -5.55 2.05
N PRO A 26 7.25 -5.64 3.01
CA PRO A 26 6.91 -5.65 4.42
C PRO A 26 6.13 -4.40 4.80
N PRO A 27 5.03 -4.51 5.56
CA PRO A 27 4.35 -3.34 6.10
C PRO A 27 5.29 -2.52 6.96
N SER A 28 5.19 -1.19 6.84
CA SER A 28 6.03 -0.24 7.59
C SER A 28 5.27 0.34 8.79
N PRO A 29 5.24 -0.36 9.92
CA PRO A 29 4.58 0.14 11.13
C PRO A 29 5.38 1.26 11.77
N GLY A 30 4.72 2.09 12.55
CA GLY A 30 5.39 3.04 13.41
C GLY A 30 6.33 2.35 14.41
N VAL A 31 7.38 3.04 14.81
CA VAL A 31 8.42 2.51 15.73
C VAL A 31 7.85 2.13 17.10
N ILE A 32 6.81 2.83 17.54
CA ILE A 32 6.17 2.62 18.84
C ILE A 32 4.69 2.29 18.61
N ASN A 33 4.24 1.22 19.24
CA ASN A 33 2.81 0.90 19.31
C ASN A 33 2.17 1.65 20.48
N TYR A 34 1.37 2.66 20.18
CA TYR A 34 0.64 3.45 21.18
C TYR A 34 -0.75 2.89 21.53
N GLY A 35 -1.06 1.66 21.12
CA GLY A 35 -2.34 1.02 21.45
C GLY A 35 -3.52 1.49 20.61
N GLN A 36 -3.29 2.11 19.45
CA GLN A 36 -4.38 2.62 18.60
C GLN A 36 -5.38 1.52 18.22
N TYR A 37 -4.91 0.33 17.90
CA TYR A 37 -5.77 -0.77 17.53
C TYR A 37 -6.60 -1.28 18.70
N ASP A 38 -6.00 -1.34 19.88
CA ASP A 38 -6.71 -1.77 21.11
C ASP A 38 -7.79 -0.76 21.49
N ALA A 39 -7.52 0.54 21.36
CA ALA A 39 -8.53 1.59 21.57
C ALA A 39 -9.71 1.48 20.59
N MET A 40 -9.46 1.14 19.32
CA MET A 40 -10.52 0.90 18.33
C MET A 40 -11.38 -0.33 18.68
N LEU A 41 -10.75 -1.37 19.22
CA LEU A 41 -11.48 -2.56 19.68
C LEU A 41 -12.33 -2.26 20.93
N GLU A 42 -11.78 -1.49 21.85
CA GLU A 42 -12.48 -1.10 23.09
C GLU A 42 -13.70 -0.23 22.80
N ASN A 43 -13.56 0.73 21.89
CA ASN A 43 -14.64 1.60 21.47
C ASN A 43 -15.76 0.86 20.72
N GLY A 44 -15.42 -0.18 19.94
CA GLY A 44 -16.35 -1.13 19.36
C GLY A 44 -17.14 -0.66 18.14
N ASP A 45 -16.95 0.59 17.69
CA ASP A 45 -17.67 1.18 16.54
C ASP A 45 -16.83 1.25 15.25
N VAL A 46 -15.53 0.94 15.31
CA VAL A 46 -14.64 0.92 14.16
C VAL A 46 -14.78 -0.38 13.40
N THR A 47 -15.23 -0.32 12.16
CA THR A 47 -15.40 -1.50 11.30
C THR A 47 -14.30 -1.68 10.27
N GLY A 48 -13.52 -0.64 9.99
CA GLY A 48 -12.43 -0.68 9.03
C GLY A 48 -11.35 0.38 9.23
N ILE A 49 -10.13 0.02 8.85
CA ILE A 49 -8.95 0.88 8.85
C ILE A 49 -8.39 0.87 7.44
N PHE A 50 -8.15 2.04 6.88
CA PHE A 50 -7.52 2.20 5.57
C PHE A 50 -6.17 2.85 5.75
N ALA A 51 -5.13 2.21 5.22
CA ALA A 51 -3.76 2.68 5.29
C ALA A 51 -3.14 2.77 3.87
N GLY A 52 -2.22 3.69 3.69
CA GLY A 52 -1.35 3.81 2.54
C GLY A 52 0.09 3.50 2.95
N HIS A 53 1.05 4.28 2.44
CA HIS A 53 2.48 4.23 2.66
C HIS A 53 3.20 3.16 1.82
N ASP A 54 2.82 1.90 1.94
CA ASP A 54 3.46 0.80 1.21
C ASP A 54 2.88 0.72 -0.20
N HIS A 55 3.60 1.25 -1.18
CA HIS A 55 3.06 1.56 -2.51
C HIS A 55 2.73 0.35 -3.36
N ILE A 56 3.43 -0.77 -3.14
CA ILE A 56 3.21 -2.00 -3.91
C ILE A 56 2.28 -2.99 -3.22
N ASN A 57 1.87 -2.70 -2.00
CA ASN A 57 0.89 -3.50 -1.28
C ASN A 57 -0.54 -3.13 -1.67
N SER A 58 -1.41 -4.14 -1.74
CA SER A 58 -2.84 -3.97 -1.95
C SER A 58 -3.57 -5.15 -1.36
N TYR A 59 -3.88 -5.10 -0.07
CA TYR A 59 -4.49 -6.22 0.63
C TYR A 59 -5.60 -5.80 1.59
N GLU A 60 -6.40 -6.78 1.97
CA GLU A 60 -7.40 -6.70 3.02
C GLU A 60 -7.22 -7.85 3.99
N ILE A 61 -7.26 -7.55 5.28
CA ILE A 61 -7.23 -8.53 6.36
C ILE A 61 -8.39 -8.24 7.30
N LYS A 62 -9.07 -9.27 7.77
CA LYS A 62 -10.04 -9.13 8.86
C LYS A 62 -9.44 -9.69 10.13
N TYR A 63 -9.33 -8.86 11.16
CA TYR A 63 -8.83 -9.25 12.46
C TYR A 63 -9.74 -8.74 13.57
N LYS A 64 -10.16 -9.60 14.48
CA LYS A 64 -11.08 -9.29 15.61
C LYS A 64 -12.27 -8.39 15.23
N GLY A 65 -12.86 -8.61 14.06
CA GLY A 65 -14.01 -7.85 13.59
C GLY A 65 -13.69 -6.62 12.73
N ILE A 66 -12.53 -6.00 12.88
CA ILE A 66 -12.09 -4.83 12.10
C ILE A 66 -11.41 -5.29 10.81
N LYS A 67 -11.79 -4.70 9.68
CA LYS A 67 -11.14 -4.90 8.39
C LYS A 67 -9.98 -3.91 8.24
N ILE A 68 -8.77 -4.42 8.06
CA ILE A 68 -7.56 -3.63 7.82
C ILE A 68 -7.26 -3.70 6.33
N VAL A 69 -7.14 -2.54 5.70
CA VAL A 69 -7.05 -2.41 4.25
C VAL A 69 -5.83 -1.55 3.89
N ASN A 70 -4.88 -2.13 3.17
CA ASN A 70 -3.81 -1.36 2.55
C ASN A 70 -4.24 -0.92 1.16
N THR A 71 -4.01 0.35 0.84
CA THR A 71 -4.32 0.98 -0.45
C THR A 71 -3.03 1.16 -1.25
N PRO A 72 -2.97 0.68 -2.50
CA PRO A 72 -1.77 0.79 -3.32
C PRO A 72 -1.45 2.24 -3.71
N GLY A 73 -0.22 2.49 -4.11
CA GLY A 73 0.18 3.77 -4.69
C GLY A 73 -0.46 4.00 -6.05
N ALA A 74 -0.95 5.20 -6.30
CA ALA A 74 -1.58 5.57 -7.58
C ALA A 74 -0.63 6.33 -8.52
N THR A 75 0.32 7.09 -7.97
CA THR A 75 1.20 7.96 -8.74
C THR A 75 2.32 7.21 -9.47
N PHE A 76 2.76 7.75 -10.61
CA PHE A 76 3.95 7.30 -11.32
C PHE A 76 5.23 8.01 -10.84
N ASN A 77 5.13 9.05 -10.03
CA ASN A 77 6.27 9.81 -9.51
C ASN A 77 6.92 9.16 -8.28
N ALA A 78 6.40 8.04 -7.82
CA ALA A 78 6.96 7.26 -6.74
C ALA A 78 7.12 5.79 -7.20
N TYR A 79 7.90 5.01 -6.45
CA TYR A 79 7.99 3.59 -6.70
C TYR A 79 6.62 2.93 -6.67
N GLY A 80 6.45 1.85 -7.39
CA GLY A 80 5.18 1.16 -7.47
C GLY A 80 5.29 -0.14 -8.24
N ASN A 81 4.19 -0.86 -8.28
CA ASN A 81 4.07 -2.12 -8.99
C ASN A 81 2.93 -2.01 -10.01
N GLU A 82 3.19 -2.41 -11.24
CA GLU A 82 2.20 -2.32 -12.33
C GLU A 82 0.92 -3.14 -12.08
N PHE A 83 1.04 -4.23 -11.31
CA PHE A 83 -0.11 -5.07 -11.00
C PHE A 83 -1.03 -4.46 -9.94
N THR A 84 -0.46 -3.67 -9.00
CA THR A 84 -1.22 -3.11 -7.89
C THR A 84 -1.49 -1.62 -8.04
N ARG A 85 -0.69 -0.90 -8.85
CA ARG A 85 -0.83 0.56 -9.03
C ARG A 85 -2.27 0.93 -9.36
N GLY A 86 -2.88 1.79 -8.55
CA GLY A 86 -4.29 2.13 -8.72
C GLY A 86 -4.87 2.86 -7.54
N SER A 87 -6.18 2.98 -7.53
CA SER A 87 -6.95 3.60 -6.47
C SER A 87 -7.94 2.60 -5.89
N ARG A 88 -8.21 2.74 -4.60
CA ARG A 88 -9.24 1.96 -3.93
C ARG A 88 -10.55 2.75 -3.89
N VAL A 89 -11.61 2.11 -4.34
CA VAL A 89 -12.98 2.61 -4.22
C VAL A 89 -13.61 1.94 -3.00
N ILE A 90 -14.16 2.76 -2.12
CA ILE A 90 -14.86 2.31 -0.91
C ILE A 90 -16.33 2.65 -1.09
N THR A 91 -17.20 1.65 -0.95
CA THR A 91 -18.63 1.81 -1.08
C THR A 91 -19.30 1.56 0.27
N VAL A 92 -19.95 2.58 0.80
CA VAL A 92 -20.74 2.52 2.03
C VAL A 92 -22.19 2.72 1.67
N LYS A 93 -23.08 1.88 2.19
CA LYS A 93 -24.54 2.02 1.99
C LYS A 93 -25.13 2.84 3.11
N GLU A 94 -25.91 3.86 2.79
CA GLU A 94 -26.56 4.75 3.78
C GLU A 94 -27.44 4.00 4.79
N ASN A 95 -28.09 2.94 4.34
CA ASN A 95 -28.95 2.12 5.19
C ASN A 95 -28.19 1.05 6.01
N ASN A 96 -26.86 0.93 5.82
CA ASN A 96 -26.02 -0.01 6.55
C ASN A 96 -24.57 0.47 6.58
N THR A 97 -24.30 1.47 7.39
CA THR A 97 -22.98 2.10 7.52
C THR A 97 -21.96 1.26 8.28
N SER A 98 -22.41 0.19 8.96
CA SER A 98 -21.52 -0.74 9.66
C SER A 98 -20.74 -1.68 8.72
N LYS A 99 -21.06 -1.68 7.43
CA LYS A 99 -20.40 -2.50 6.42
C LYS A 99 -19.97 -1.64 5.24
N PHE A 100 -18.86 -2.02 4.65
CA PHE A 100 -18.39 -1.43 3.41
C PHE A 100 -17.86 -2.51 2.47
N ASP A 101 -17.98 -2.24 1.19
CA ASP A 101 -17.29 -2.97 0.14
C ASP A 101 -16.08 -2.15 -0.31
N SER A 102 -15.01 -2.81 -0.75
CA SER A 102 -13.87 -2.12 -1.33
C SER A 102 -13.33 -2.89 -2.53
N ASP A 103 -12.99 -2.15 -3.58
CA ASP A 103 -12.42 -2.68 -4.82
C ASP A 103 -11.23 -1.82 -5.25
N VAL A 104 -10.21 -2.45 -5.88
CA VAL A 104 -9.08 -1.73 -6.44
C VAL A 104 -9.27 -1.59 -7.95
N ILE A 105 -9.31 -0.35 -8.41
CA ILE A 105 -9.28 -0.04 -9.83
C ILE A 105 -7.83 0.24 -10.19
N THR A 106 -7.17 -0.75 -10.79
CA THR A 106 -5.78 -0.61 -11.21
C THR A 106 -5.67 0.25 -12.47
N VAL A 107 -4.50 0.86 -12.63
CA VAL A 107 -4.16 1.61 -13.84
C VAL A 107 -4.32 0.75 -15.09
N ASN A 108 -3.91 -0.53 -15.04
CA ASN A 108 -4.08 -1.46 -16.15
C ASN A 108 -5.57 -1.69 -16.48
N ARG A 109 -6.42 -1.83 -15.47
CA ARG A 109 -7.87 -1.98 -15.67
C ARG A 109 -8.47 -0.73 -16.33
N LEU A 110 -8.06 0.46 -15.90
CA LEU A 110 -8.51 1.72 -16.51
C LEU A 110 -8.05 1.85 -17.97
N ALA A 111 -6.79 1.47 -18.26
CA ALA A 111 -6.25 1.50 -19.62
C ALA A 111 -7.01 0.57 -20.59
N LEU A 112 -7.48 -0.58 -20.11
CA LEU A 112 -8.32 -1.47 -20.90
C LEU A 112 -9.71 -0.87 -21.21
N MET A 113 -10.19 0.02 -20.34
CA MET A 113 -11.51 0.64 -20.49
C MET A 113 -11.49 1.93 -21.31
N ASN A 114 -10.34 2.59 -21.42
CA ASN A 114 -10.21 3.89 -22.09
C ASN A 114 -8.87 4.00 -22.84
N ARG A 115 -8.93 4.07 -24.18
CA ARG A 115 -7.75 4.11 -25.06
C ARG A 115 -6.94 5.41 -24.92
N ASP A 116 -7.58 6.54 -24.69
CA ASP A 116 -6.87 7.81 -24.54
C ASP A 116 -6.12 7.85 -23.21
N PHE A 117 -6.75 7.35 -22.16
CA PHE A 117 -6.09 7.15 -20.88
C PHE A 117 -4.91 6.17 -20.98
N ALA A 118 -4.99 5.14 -21.81
CA ALA A 118 -3.89 4.20 -22.05
C ALA A 118 -2.64 4.90 -22.64
N LYS A 119 -2.81 5.85 -23.56
CA LYS A 119 -1.68 6.61 -24.13
C LYS A 119 -1.00 7.49 -23.09
N ASP A 120 -1.77 8.17 -22.25
CA ASP A 120 -1.24 9.00 -21.17
C ASP A 120 -0.46 8.15 -20.14
N ILE A 121 -0.95 6.95 -19.85
CA ILE A 121 -0.29 6.01 -18.96
C ILE A 121 1.04 5.54 -19.53
N ASP A 122 1.09 5.16 -20.79
CA ASP A 122 2.32 4.67 -21.42
C ASP A 122 3.41 5.73 -21.40
N THR A 123 3.06 7.00 -21.64
CA THR A 123 3.98 8.13 -21.51
C THR A 123 4.48 8.28 -20.06
N ASN A 124 3.59 8.26 -19.10
CA ASN A 124 3.94 8.39 -17.69
C ASN A 124 4.75 7.19 -17.17
N ARG A 125 4.45 5.98 -17.64
CA ARG A 125 5.22 4.77 -17.32
C ARG A 125 6.65 4.86 -17.84
N PHE A 126 6.83 5.35 -19.06
CA PHE A 126 8.17 5.55 -19.62
C PHE A 126 8.98 6.52 -18.76
N VAL A 127 8.43 7.68 -18.42
CA VAL A 127 9.07 8.68 -17.56
C VAL A 127 9.38 8.12 -16.17
N ALA A 128 8.41 7.47 -15.54
CA ALA A 128 8.60 6.87 -14.21
C ALA A 128 9.60 5.71 -14.25
N GLY A 129 9.58 4.88 -15.29
CA GLY A 129 10.55 3.80 -15.49
C GLY A 129 11.97 4.32 -15.66
N PHE A 130 12.15 5.40 -16.42
CA PHE A 130 13.44 6.05 -16.59
C PHE A 130 14.00 6.59 -15.26
N TRP A 131 13.20 7.34 -14.51
CA TRP A 131 13.63 7.89 -13.21
C TRP A 131 13.82 6.78 -12.16
N GLY A 132 13.01 5.74 -12.17
CA GLY A 132 13.18 4.58 -11.30
C GLY A 132 14.48 3.83 -11.61
N ALA A 133 14.80 3.60 -12.88
CA ALA A 133 16.06 2.98 -13.29
C ALA A 133 17.27 3.84 -12.88
N LEU A 134 17.21 5.16 -13.10
CA LEU A 134 18.26 6.10 -12.70
C LEU A 134 18.45 6.10 -11.17
N GLY A 135 17.38 6.10 -10.41
CA GLY A 135 17.40 6.01 -8.94
C GLY A 135 18.08 4.71 -8.45
N ASN A 136 17.77 3.58 -9.06
CA ASN A 136 18.40 2.31 -8.75
C ASN A 136 19.90 2.28 -9.07
N VAL A 137 20.31 2.87 -10.19
CA VAL A 137 21.73 3.03 -10.54
C VAL A 137 22.46 3.91 -9.51
N LEU A 138 21.87 5.03 -9.10
CA LEU A 138 22.44 5.91 -8.08
C LEU A 138 22.55 5.21 -6.72
N LEU A 139 21.55 4.41 -6.33
CA LEU A 139 21.60 3.61 -5.11
C LEU A 139 22.70 2.54 -5.16
N LEU A 140 22.89 1.91 -6.33
CA LEU A 140 23.96 0.93 -6.53
C LEU A 140 25.34 1.60 -6.42
N LEU A 141 25.53 2.75 -7.07
CA LEU A 141 26.75 3.54 -6.98
C LEU A 141 27.05 3.98 -5.54
N LYS A 142 26.03 4.38 -4.79
CA LYS A 142 26.16 4.70 -3.36
C LYS A 142 26.65 3.50 -2.54
N ARG A 143 26.12 2.30 -2.82
CA ARG A 143 26.55 1.06 -2.15
C ARG A 143 28.00 0.67 -2.46
N VAL A 144 28.43 0.92 -3.68
CA VAL A 144 29.78 0.53 -4.16
C VAL A 144 30.86 1.57 -3.78
N SER A 145 30.54 2.86 -3.77
CA SER A 145 31.53 3.93 -3.63
C SER A 145 31.50 4.66 -2.29
N GLY A 146 30.46 4.53 -1.50
CA GLY A 146 30.30 5.33 -0.27
C GLY A 146 30.20 6.86 -0.49
N ILE A 147 30.19 7.34 -1.74
CA ILE A 147 30.48 8.72 -2.14
C ILE A 147 29.21 9.54 -2.49
N VAL A 148 28.01 9.02 -2.42
CA VAL A 148 26.84 9.88 -2.70
C VAL A 148 26.30 10.47 -1.40
N THR A 149 26.91 11.54 -0.98
CA THR A 149 26.30 12.53 -0.09
C THR A 149 25.51 13.51 -0.95
N TRP A 150 24.18 13.42 -0.84
CA TRP A 150 23.20 14.46 -1.16
C TRP A 150 23.37 15.24 -2.47
N ILE A 151 22.63 14.86 -3.49
CA ILE A 151 22.16 15.77 -4.53
C ILE A 151 20.63 15.83 -4.37
N PHE A 152 20.21 16.76 -3.51
CA PHE A 152 18.94 17.51 -3.60
C PHE A 152 19.04 18.65 -2.61
#